data_7a6ef326a56c351921eb806c068d2da8
#
_entry.id   7a6ef326a56c351921eb806c068d2da8
#
_cell.length_a   1.000
_cell.length_b   1.000
_cell.length_c   1.000
_cell.angle_alpha   90.00
_cell.angle_beta   90.00
_cell.angle_gamma   90.00
#
_symmetry.space_group_name_H-M   'P 1'
#
loop_
_entity.id
_entity.type
_entity.pdbx_description
1 polymer ?
#
loop_
_entity_poly.entity_id
_entity_poly.type
_entity_poly.pdbx_seq_one_letter_code
_entity_poly.pdbx_strand_id
1 'polypeptide(L)'
;MKTSSILDTYQTWLTHREYSPATIQKYTKALARFFADTGAGDIPTRETVAAWRDSLTEKGYTPATVNAMLAAVNDCQESIDNVAG
;
A
#
# COMPACT_ATOMS: atom_id res chain seq x y z
N MET A 1 -5.89 -14.02 -0.98
CA MET A 1 -4.42 -13.86 -1.16
C MET A 1 -3.75 -13.62 0.18
N LYS A 2 -2.56 -14.17 0.34
CA LYS A 2 -1.76 -13.89 1.54
C LYS A 2 -1.03 -12.56 1.36
N THR A 3 -0.77 -11.88 2.47
CA THR A 3 -0.07 -10.59 2.47
C THR A 3 1.25 -10.63 1.68
N SER A 4 2.05 -11.67 1.88
CA SER A 4 3.32 -11.82 1.18
C SER A 4 3.14 -11.91 -0.33
N SER A 5 2.11 -12.60 -0.80
CA SER A 5 1.79 -12.71 -2.24
C SER A 5 1.39 -11.36 -2.82
N ILE A 6 0.62 -10.58 -2.06
CA ILE A 6 0.20 -9.23 -2.49
C ILE A 6 1.41 -8.33 -2.59
N LEU A 7 2.32 -8.36 -1.61
CA LEU A 7 3.55 -7.55 -1.63
C LEU A 7 4.45 -7.92 -2.81
N ASP A 8 4.60 -9.21 -3.09
CA ASP A 8 5.40 -9.67 -4.23
C ASP A 8 4.81 -9.20 -5.56
N THR A 9 3.50 -9.33 -5.71
CA THR A 9 2.79 -8.88 -6.91
C THR A 9 2.97 -7.38 -7.11
N TYR A 10 2.83 -6.61 -6.03
CA TYR A 10 2.98 -5.16 -6.08
C TYR A 10 4.42 -4.76 -6.43
N GLN A 11 5.40 -5.43 -5.84
CA GLN A 11 6.81 -5.15 -6.13
C GLN A 11 7.14 -5.41 -7.60
N THR A 12 6.62 -6.50 -8.16
CA THR A 12 6.77 -6.82 -9.57
C THR A 12 6.12 -5.76 -10.45
N TRP A 13 4.93 -5.33 -10.09
CA TRP A 13 4.19 -4.26 -10.78
C TRP A 13 5.00 -2.97 -10.82
N LEU A 14 5.55 -2.56 -9.68
CA LEU A 14 6.36 -1.34 -9.60
C LEU A 14 7.63 -1.45 -10.44
N THR A 15 8.25 -2.62 -10.47
CA THR A 15 9.44 -2.88 -11.29
C THR A 15 9.10 -2.72 -12.77
N HIS A 16 7.97 -3.26 -13.21
CA HIS A 16 7.53 -3.14 -14.59
C HIS A 16 7.18 -1.70 -14.99
N ARG A 17 6.80 -0.87 -14.04
CA ARG A 17 6.52 0.54 -14.28
C ARG A 17 7.78 1.41 -14.20
N GLU A 18 8.93 0.78 -14.11
CA GLU A 18 10.23 1.46 -14.15
C GLU A 18 10.45 2.46 -13.00
N TYR A 19 9.81 2.23 -11.86
CA TYR A 19 10.11 3.03 -10.67
C TYR A 19 11.53 2.74 -10.19
N SER A 20 12.18 3.74 -9.59
CA SER A 20 13.50 3.56 -9.01
C SER A 20 13.46 2.58 -7.83
N PRO A 21 14.56 1.87 -7.54
CA PRO A 21 14.61 0.95 -6.39
C PRO A 21 14.23 1.64 -5.06
N ALA A 22 14.63 2.90 -4.88
CA ALA A 22 14.30 3.65 -3.68
C ALA A 22 12.78 3.86 -3.56
N THR A 23 12.11 4.19 -4.66
CA THR A 23 10.66 4.38 -4.69
C THR A 23 9.93 3.06 -4.44
N ILE A 24 10.39 1.97 -5.06
CA ILE A 24 9.81 0.64 -4.86
C ILE A 24 9.88 0.26 -3.38
N GLN A 25 11.03 0.47 -2.75
CA GLN A 25 11.22 0.16 -1.34
C GLN A 25 10.30 1.00 -0.45
N LYS A 26 10.18 2.28 -0.75
CA LYS A 26 9.32 3.19 0.01
C LYS A 26 7.86 2.75 -0.06
N TYR A 27 7.38 2.44 -1.24
CA TYR A 27 5.98 2.03 -1.44
C TYR A 27 5.70 0.65 -0.83
N THR A 28 6.64 -0.27 -0.96
CA THR A 28 6.51 -1.61 -0.37
C THR A 28 6.44 -1.52 1.15
N LYS A 29 7.27 -0.68 1.75
CA LYS A 29 7.24 -0.46 3.21
C LYS A 29 5.92 0.14 3.68
N ALA A 30 5.39 1.10 2.94
CA ALA A 30 4.12 1.73 3.28
C ALA A 30 2.98 0.69 3.25
N LEU A 31 2.96 -0.16 2.25
CA LEU A 31 1.96 -1.22 2.15
C LEU A 31 2.11 -2.25 3.26
N ALA A 32 3.34 -2.65 3.58
CA ALA A 32 3.60 -3.56 4.69
C ALA A 32 3.11 -2.96 6.02
N ARG A 33 3.32 -1.67 6.22
CA ARG A 33 2.82 -0.97 7.40
C ARG A 33 1.30 -0.98 7.45
N PHE A 34 0.65 -0.79 6.30
CA PHE A 34 -0.81 -0.86 6.21
C PHE A 34 -1.32 -2.22 6.71
N PHE A 35 -0.75 -3.31 6.24
CA PHE A 35 -1.16 -4.65 6.66
C PHE A 35 -0.89 -4.89 8.15
N ALA A 36 0.23 -4.40 8.65
CA ALA A 36 0.58 -4.55 10.07
C ALA A 36 -0.39 -3.76 10.97
N ASP A 37 -0.72 -2.53 10.57
CA ASP A 37 -1.57 -1.65 11.38
C ASP A 37 -3.04 -2.08 11.36
N THR A 38 -3.53 -2.57 10.23
CA THR A 38 -4.94 -2.94 10.08
C THR A 38 -5.22 -4.40 10.40
N GLY A 39 -4.18 -5.24 10.43
CA GLY A 39 -4.34 -6.67 10.58
C GLY A 39 -4.96 -7.34 9.37
N ALA A 40 -5.14 -6.60 8.28
CA ALA A 40 -5.68 -7.14 7.03
C ALA A 40 -4.66 -8.07 6.38
N GLY A 41 -5.10 -9.26 6.00
CA GLY A 41 -4.24 -10.20 5.28
C GLY A 41 -4.65 -10.35 3.83
N ASP A 42 -5.44 -9.41 3.33
CA ASP A 42 -6.06 -9.50 2.02
C ASP A 42 -6.02 -8.15 1.31
N ILE A 43 -6.63 -8.08 0.14
CA ILE A 43 -6.66 -6.89 -0.71
C ILE A 43 -7.21 -5.69 0.08
N PRO A 44 -6.55 -4.52 0.00
CA PRO A 44 -7.05 -3.32 0.67
C PRO A 44 -8.43 -2.93 0.17
N THR A 45 -9.35 -2.66 1.10
CA THR A 45 -10.69 -2.16 0.77
C THR A 45 -10.75 -0.67 1.08
N ARG A 46 -11.71 0.02 0.46
CA ARG A 46 -11.90 1.44 0.69
C ARG A 46 -12.12 1.75 2.18
N GLU A 47 -12.90 0.93 2.86
CA GLU A 47 -13.19 1.10 4.27
C GLU A 47 -11.96 0.93 5.14
N THR A 48 -11.16 -0.10 4.87
CA THR A 48 -9.93 -0.36 5.61
C THR A 48 -8.91 0.76 5.40
N VAL A 49 -8.82 1.26 4.16
CA VAL A 49 -7.91 2.36 3.84
C VAL A 49 -8.33 3.63 4.56
N ALA A 50 -9.62 3.93 4.60
CA ALA A 50 -10.13 5.11 5.29
C ALA A 50 -9.86 5.04 6.79
N ALA A 51 -10.08 3.87 7.40
CA ALA A 51 -9.80 3.67 8.83
C ALA A 51 -8.31 3.84 9.13
N TRP A 52 -7.45 3.34 8.25
CA TRP A 52 -6.01 3.48 8.39
C TRP A 52 -5.57 4.95 8.28
N ARG A 53 -6.16 5.69 7.33
CA ARG A 53 -5.89 7.12 7.19
C ARG A 53 -6.18 7.86 8.50
N ASP A 54 -7.34 7.59 9.10
CA ASP A 54 -7.71 8.22 10.35
C ASP A 54 -6.74 7.86 11.47
N SER A 55 -6.32 6.60 11.53
CA SER A 55 -5.33 6.12 12.49
C SER A 55 -4.00 6.84 12.35
N LEU A 56 -3.53 7.04 11.12
CA LEU A 56 -2.27 7.76 10.86
C LEU A 56 -2.37 9.21 11.32
N THR A 57 -3.50 9.85 11.07
CA THR A 57 -3.73 11.23 11.49
C THR A 57 -3.70 11.33 13.02
N GLU A 58 -4.31 10.39 13.71
CA GLU A 58 -4.29 10.35 15.18
C GLU A 58 -2.90 10.14 15.74
N LYS A 59 -2.04 9.39 15.05
CA LYS A 59 -0.67 9.16 15.46
C LYS A 59 0.24 10.36 15.27
N GLY A 60 -0.27 11.43 14.63
CA GLY A 60 0.47 12.66 14.46
C GLY A 60 1.27 12.78 13.18
N TYR A 61 1.05 11.89 12.22
CA TYR A 61 1.69 12.01 10.90
C TYR A 61 1.20 13.26 10.18
N THR A 62 2.10 13.93 9.46
CA THR A 62 1.71 15.10 8.67
C THR A 62 0.82 14.70 7.50
N PRO A 63 -0.04 15.63 7.01
CA PRO A 63 -0.89 15.34 5.85
C PRO A 63 -0.09 14.89 4.62
N ALA A 64 1.08 15.47 4.40
CA ALA A 64 1.93 15.08 3.27
C ALA A 64 2.38 13.62 3.39
N THR A 65 2.78 13.19 4.59
CA THR A 65 3.19 11.81 4.84
C THR A 65 2.02 10.85 4.69
N VAL A 66 0.85 11.22 5.25
CA VAL A 66 -0.36 10.42 5.14
C VAL A 66 -0.74 10.21 3.68
N ASN A 67 -0.72 11.28 2.89
CA ASN A 67 -1.04 11.22 1.46
C ASN A 67 -0.06 10.33 0.70
N ALA A 68 1.22 10.39 1.01
CA ALA A 68 2.22 9.54 0.37
C ALA A 68 1.98 8.06 0.67
N MET A 69 1.64 7.73 1.92
CA MET A 69 1.35 6.36 2.32
C MET A 69 0.05 5.85 1.67
N LEU A 70 -0.97 6.69 1.59
CA LEU A 70 -2.23 6.35 0.92
C LEU A 70 -2.02 6.12 -0.57
N ALA A 71 -1.16 6.92 -1.22
CA ALA A 71 -0.85 6.75 -2.62
C ALA A 71 -0.26 5.36 -2.89
N ALA A 72 0.61 4.88 -2.01
CA ALA A 72 1.18 3.54 -2.13
C ALA A 72 0.10 2.45 -2.06
N VAL A 73 -0.85 2.57 -1.14
CA VAL A 73 -1.93 1.60 -0.98
C VAL A 73 -2.87 1.63 -2.17
N ASN A 74 -3.21 2.82 -2.66
CA ASN A 74 -4.06 2.98 -3.84
C ASN A 74 -3.40 2.39 -5.08
N ASP A 75 -2.09 2.59 -5.23
CA ASP A 75 -1.32 2.04 -6.33
C ASP A 75 -1.31 0.51 -6.29
N CYS A 76 -1.20 -0.06 -5.09
CA CYS A 76 -1.29 -1.50 -4.89
C CYS A 76 -2.65 -2.04 -5.33
N GLN A 77 -3.72 -1.35 -4.97
CA GLN A 77 -5.08 -1.74 -5.35
C GLN A 77 -5.23 -1.74 -6.87
N GLU A 78 -4.70 -0.73 -7.53
CA GLU A 78 -4.70 -0.65 -8.98
C GLU A 78 -3.90 -1.79 -9.61
N SER A 79 -2.75 -2.14 -9.04
CA SER A 79 -1.91 -3.23 -9.56
C SER A 79 -2.64 -4.57 -9.49
N ILE A 80 -3.36 -4.83 -8.42
CA ILE A 80 -4.14 -6.05 -8.25
C ILE A 80 -5.26 -6.11 -9.29
N ASP A 81 -5.96 -5.01 -9.51
CA ASP A 81 -7.03 -4.92 -10.50
C ASP A 81 -6.50 -5.22 -11.91
N ASN A 82 -5.32 -4.69 -12.25
CA ASN A 82 -4.70 -4.93 -13.55
C ASN A 82 -4.23 -6.37 -13.74
N VAL A 83 -3.71 -6.99 -12.69
CA VAL A 83 -3.24 -8.38 -12.75
C VAL A 83 -4.42 -9.35 -12.76
N ALA A 84 -5.47 -9.05 -12.00
CA ALA A 84 -6.65 -9.90 -11.91
C ALA A 84 -7.59 -9.73 -13.11
N GLY A 85 -7.52 -8.58 -13.74
CA GLY A 85 -8.34 -8.27 -14.90
C GLY A 85 -7.75 -8.73 -16.18
#